data_7fed2e605fb250612d82a23915b4fd22
#
_entry.id   7fed2e605fb250612d82a23915b4fd22
#
_cell.length_a   1.000
_cell.length_b   1.000
_cell.length_c   1.000
_cell.angle_alpha   90.00
_cell.angle_beta   90.00
_cell.angle_gamma   90.00
#
_symmetry.space_group_name_H-M   'P 1'
#
loop_
_entity.id
_entity.type
_entity.pdbx_description
1 polymer ?
#
loop_
_entity_poly.entity_id
_entity_poly.type
_entity_poly.pdbx_seq_one_letter_code
_entity_poly.pdbx_strand_id
1 'polypeptide(L)'
;MRKIMFGMICGLITTLSYADNCEQARNTYDDIYCTNKIFASADADLNKNYQQLRTRLDDSQKKILKKSQVAWIRQRDAQCSDDSKSTVYVQCQLRSTQERNNWLQERLRECKTVGCKTTRLSE
;
A
#
# COMPACT_ATOMS: atom_id res chain seq x y z
N MET A 1 33.38 41.22 31.45
CA MET A 1 32.37 40.13 31.46
C MET A 1 32.17 39.64 30.03
N ARG A 2 32.77 38.51 29.71
CA ARG A 2 32.67 37.92 28.38
C ARG A 2 31.47 36.95 28.37
N LYS A 3 30.40 37.32 27.68
CA LYS A 3 29.28 36.45 27.43
C LYS A 3 29.67 35.47 26.30
N ILE A 4 29.85 34.20 26.65
CA ILE A 4 30.05 33.12 25.68
C ILE A 4 28.67 32.71 25.21
N MET A 5 28.33 33.05 23.96
CA MET A 5 27.15 32.55 23.28
C MET A 5 27.43 31.12 22.81
N PHE A 6 26.84 30.13 23.45
CA PHE A 6 26.81 28.77 22.94
C PHE A 6 25.78 28.69 21.80
N GLY A 7 26.28 28.67 20.60
CA GLY A 7 25.47 28.39 19.42
C GLY A 7 25.09 26.90 19.40
N MET A 8 23.82 26.62 19.62
CA MET A 8 23.24 25.29 19.49
C MET A 8 23.08 24.97 18.02
N ILE A 9 24.04 24.24 17.44
CA ILE A 9 23.93 23.71 16.06
C ILE A 9 22.94 22.54 16.13
N CYS A 10 21.69 22.83 15.73
CA CYS A 10 20.67 21.81 15.51
C CYS A 10 21.01 21.08 14.21
N GLY A 11 21.72 19.95 14.33
CA GLY A 11 22.01 19.09 13.19
C GLY A 11 20.71 18.49 12.67
N LEU A 12 20.25 18.94 11.51
CA LEU A 12 19.22 18.28 10.74
C LEU A 12 19.77 16.91 10.30
N ILE A 13 19.41 15.87 11.05
CA ILE A 13 19.58 14.50 10.58
C ILE A 13 18.51 14.29 9.53
N THR A 14 18.85 14.53 8.27
CA THR A 14 18.05 14.06 7.15
C THR A 14 18.20 12.55 7.12
N THR A 15 17.21 11.84 7.66
CA THR A 15 17.06 10.42 7.40
C THR A 15 16.75 10.29 5.92
N LEU A 16 17.75 9.91 5.14
CA LEU A 16 17.54 9.43 3.77
C LEU A 16 16.66 8.19 3.88
N SER A 17 15.36 8.39 3.64
CA SER A 17 14.46 7.30 3.36
C SER A 17 14.95 6.66 2.06
N TYR A 18 15.71 5.58 2.17
CA TYR A 18 15.95 4.71 1.03
C TYR A 18 14.59 4.14 0.66
N ALA A 19 13.94 4.73 -0.36
CA ALA A 19 12.84 4.07 -1.03
C ALA A 19 13.42 2.73 -1.51
N ASP A 20 12.85 1.62 -1.03
CA ASP A 20 13.18 0.28 -1.49
C ASP A 20 12.81 0.19 -2.97
N ASN A 21 13.68 0.68 -3.86
CA ASN A 21 13.54 0.44 -5.27
C ASN A 21 14.53 -0.66 -5.67
N CYS A 22 14.09 -1.56 -6.53
CA CYS A 22 14.89 -2.68 -7.01
C CYS A 22 15.81 -2.31 -8.19
N GLU A 23 15.99 -1.02 -8.48
CA GLU A 23 16.81 -0.52 -9.59
C GLU A 23 18.30 -0.82 -9.43
N GLN A 24 18.76 -1.10 -8.20
CA GLN A 24 20.15 -1.45 -7.90
C GLN A 24 20.38 -2.96 -7.83
N ALA A 25 19.45 -3.78 -8.28
CA ALA A 25 19.61 -5.21 -8.35
C ALA A 25 20.81 -5.59 -9.24
N ARG A 26 21.68 -6.49 -8.74
CA ARG A 26 22.90 -6.89 -9.45
C ARG A 26 22.63 -7.87 -10.59
N ASN A 27 21.52 -8.59 -10.52
CA ASN A 27 21.10 -9.60 -11.48
C ASN A 27 19.58 -9.83 -11.39
N THR A 28 19.04 -10.63 -12.30
CA THR A 28 17.61 -10.95 -12.36
C THR A 28 17.09 -11.60 -11.07
N TYR A 29 17.89 -12.43 -10.42
CA TYR A 29 17.49 -13.08 -9.17
C TYR A 29 17.30 -12.05 -8.04
N ASP A 30 18.25 -11.13 -7.89
CA ASP A 30 18.17 -10.05 -6.90
C ASP A 30 16.96 -9.14 -7.16
N ASP A 31 16.65 -8.86 -8.41
CA ASP A 31 15.48 -8.06 -8.82
C ASP A 31 14.17 -8.76 -8.44
N ILE A 32 14.04 -10.03 -8.75
CA ILE A 32 12.87 -10.84 -8.39
C ILE A 32 12.71 -10.91 -6.87
N TYR A 33 13.79 -11.16 -6.16
CA TYR A 33 13.77 -11.24 -4.69
C TYR A 33 13.35 -9.92 -4.06
N CYS A 34 13.93 -8.82 -4.50
CA CYS A 34 13.61 -7.47 -4.03
C CYS A 34 12.13 -7.13 -4.32
N THR A 35 11.66 -7.36 -5.54
CA THR A 35 10.27 -7.09 -5.94
C THR A 35 9.27 -7.91 -5.14
N ASN A 36 9.55 -9.19 -4.90
CA ASN A 36 8.70 -10.05 -4.07
C ASN A 36 8.63 -9.54 -2.62
N LYS A 37 9.73 -9.05 -2.08
CA LYS A 37 9.77 -8.49 -0.72
C LYS A 37 8.93 -7.22 -0.61
N ILE A 38 9.03 -6.32 -1.58
CA ILE A 38 8.23 -5.10 -1.63
C ILE A 38 6.75 -5.44 -1.81
N PHE A 39 6.42 -6.40 -2.66
CA PHE A 39 5.05 -6.87 -2.85
C PHE A 39 4.46 -7.46 -1.55
N ALA A 40 5.20 -8.30 -0.84
CA ALA A 40 4.76 -8.86 0.44
C ALA A 40 4.48 -7.77 1.48
N SER A 41 5.29 -6.71 1.52
CA SER A 41 5.07 -5.53 2.37
C SER A 41 3.82 -4.76 1.97
N ALA A 42 3.61 -4.53 0.67
CA ALA A 42 2.41 -3.87 0.16
C ALA A 42 1.13 -4.67 0.45
N ASP A 43 1.19 -5.99 0.35
CA ASP A 43 0.07 -6.89 0.66
C ASP A 43 -0.26 -6.90 2.16
N ALA A 44 0.74 -6.85 3.03
CA ALA A 44 0.55 -6.68 4.46
C ALA A 44 -0.13 -5.34 4.80
N ASP A 45 0.29 -4.25 4.16
CA ASP A 45 -0.34 -2.93 4.29
C ASP A 45 -1.78 -2.93 3.77
N LEU A 46 -2.05 -3.65 2.68
CA LEU A 46 -3.40 -3.84 2.12
C LEU A 46 -4.34 -4.44 3.17
N ASN A 47 -3.93 -5.52 3.80
CA ASN A 47 -4.72 -6.20 4.83
C ASN A 47 -4.94 -5.31 6.05
N LYS A 48 -3.92 -4.57 6.47
CA LYS A 48 -4.03 -3.61 7.58
C LYS A 48 -5.01 -2.48 7.26
N ASN A 49 -4.89 -1.86 6.09
CA ASN A 49 -5.77 -0.79 5.64
C ASN A 49 -7.23 -1.27 5.50
N TYR A 50 -7.42 -2.45 4.97
CA TYR A 50 -8.73 -3.09 4.86
C TYR A 50 -9.38 -3.29 6.25
N GLN A 51 -8.65 -3.84 7.22
CA GLN A 51 -9.16 -4.05 8.57
C GLN A 51 -9.44 -2.72 9.28
N GLN A 52 -8.60 -1.71 9.12
CA GLN A 52 -8.83 -0.39 9.69
C GLN A 52 -10.10 0.27 9.14
N LEU A 53 -10.31 0.21 7.83
CA LEU A 53 -11.53 0.71 7.21
C LEU A 53 -12.76 -0.07 7.72
N ARG A 54 -12.68 -1.38 7.78
CA ARG A 54 -13.75 -2.24 8.25
C ARG A 54 -14.25 -1.88 9.64
N THR A 55 -13.36 -1.48 10.56
CA THR A 55 -13.75 -1.06 11.93
C THR A 55 -14.65 0.17 11.96
N ARG A 56 -14.69 0.96 10.88
CA ARG A 56 -15.50 2.18 10.75
C ARG A 56 -16.87 1.95 10.11
N LEU A 57 -17.14 0.74 9.65
CA LEU A 57 -18.31 0.40 8.84
C LEU A 57 -19.35 -0.36 9.66
N ASP A 58 -20.64 -0.18 9.31
CA ASP A 58 -21.71 -1.04 9.77
C ASP A 58 -21.70 -2.39 9.04
N ASP A 59 -22.56 -3.33 9.45
CA ASP A 59 -22.57 -4.69 8.90
C ASP A 59 -22.91 -4.73 7.40
N SER A 60 -23.81 -3.86 6.95
CA SER A 60 -24.16 -3.75 5.53
C SER A 60 -22.99 -3.24 4.70
N GLN A 61 -22.33 -2.18 5.18
CA GLN A 61 -21.16 -1.61 4.55
C GLN A 61 -19.97 -2.59 4.53
N LYS A 62 -19.77 -3.37 5.59
CA LYS A 62 -18.74 -4.43 5.64
C LYS A 62 -18.94 -5.47 4.55
N LYS A 63 -20.18 -5.86 4.27
CA LYS A 63 -20.50 -6.81 3.19
C LYS A 63 -20.17 -6.22 1.82
N ILE A 64 -20.49 -4.95 1.60
CA ILE A 64 -20.18 -4.24 0.35
C ILE A 64 -18.66 -4.15 0.15
N LEU A 65 -17.93 -3.73 1.17
CA LEU A 65 -16.48 -3.64 1.12
C LEU A 65 -15.84 -5.02 0.84
N LYS A 66 -16.30 -6.07 1.52
CA LYS A 66 -15.78 -7.43 1.30
C LYS A 66 -16.00 -7.87 -0.15
N LYS A 67 -17.19 -7.64 -0.70
CA LYS A 67 -17.49 -7.97 -2.09
C LYS A 67 -16.58 -7.23 -3.07
N SER A 68 -16.41 -5.93 -2.86
CA SER A 68 -15.48 -5.10 -3.63
C SER A 68 -14.05 -5.59 -3.55
N GLN A 69 -13.56 -5.90 -2.35
CA GLN A 69 -12.19 -6.38 -2.15
C GLN A 69 -11.93 -7.73 -2.83
N VAL A 70 -12.86 -8.67 -2.72
CA VAL A 70 -12.75 -9.98 -3.38
C VAL A 70 -12.77 -9.83 -4.90
N ALA A 71 -13.64 -8.98 -5.44
CA ALA A 71 -13.70 -8.70 -6.88
C ALA A 71 -12.39 -8.08 -7.37
N TRP A 72 -11.84 -7.12 -6.61
CA TRP A 72 -10.56 -6.51 -6.93
C TRP A 72 -9.40 -7.53 -6.93
N ILE A 73 -9.32 -8.41 -5.93
CA ILE A 73 -8.29 -9.47 -5.87
C ILE A 73 -8.35 -10.34 -7.14
N ARG A 74 -9.55 -10.78 -7.52
CA ARG A 74 -9.74 -11.60 -8.73
C ARG A 74 -9.32 -10.87 -9.99
N GLN A 75 -9.66 -9.59 -10.10
CA GLN A 75 -9.27 -8.75 -11.23
C GLN A 75 -7.76 -8.57 -11.29
N ARG A 76 -7.11 -8.23 -10.16
CA ARG A 76 -5.65 -8.12 -10.07
C ARG A 76 -4.97 -9.41 -10.54
N ASP A 77 -5.40 -10.54 -9.99
CA ASP A 77 -4.77 -11.83 -10.28
C ASP A 77 -4.97 -12.21 -11.76
N ALA A 78 -6.15 -11.96 -12.33
CA ALA A 78 -6.41 -12.21 -13.75
C ALA A 78 -5.60 -11.28 -14.68
N GLN A 79 -5.46 -10.01 -14.34
CA GLN A 79 -4.71 -9.04 -15.13
C GLN A 79 -3.19 -9.22 -15.04
N CYS A 80 -2.72 -9.73 -13.91
CA CYS A 80 -1.29 -9.86 -13.61
C CYS A 80 -0.77 -11.29 -13.79
N SER A 81 -1.47 -12.14 -14.53
CA SER A 81 -1.05 -13.50 -14.84
C SER A 81 -1.25 -13.84 -16.31
N ASP A 82 -0.52 -14.85 -16.76
CA ASP A 82 -0.69 -15.48 -18.08
C ASP A 82 -0.84 -16.99 -17.87
N ASP A 83 -2.06 -17.46 -17.88
CA ASP A 83 -2.37 -18.87 -17.63
C ASP A 83 -1.76 -19.81 -18.68
N SER A 84 -1.63 -19.34 -19.93
CA SER A 84 -1.01 -20.12 -21.00
C SER A 84 0.48 -20.40 -20.78
N LYS A 85 1.14 -19.54 -19.99
CA LYS A 85 2.56 -19.65 -19.63
C LYS A 85 2.79 -20.01 -18.17
N SER A 86 1.71 -20.19 -17.38
CA SER A 86 1.78 -20.37 -15.92
C SER A 86 2.66 -19.30 -15.25
N THR A 87 2.55 -18.06 -15.72
CA THR A 87 3.39 -16.93 -15.27
C THR A 87 2.57 -15.94 -14.49
N VAL A 88 3.15 -15.45 -13.40
CA VAL A 88 2.61 -14.35 -12.59
C VAL A 88 3.54 -13.15 -12.69
N TYR A 89 2.98 -11.99 -13.00
CA TYR A 89 3.73 -10.74 -13.13
C TYR A 89 3.72 -9.96 -11.81
N VAL A 90 4.76 -10.12 -11.01
CA VAL A 90 4.84 -9.55 -9.64
C VAL A 90 4.83 -8.02 -9.66
N GLN A 91 5.47 -7.37 -10.63
CA GLN A 91 5.44 -5.90 -10.77
C GLN A 91 4.03 -5.38 -11.04
N CYS A 92 3.24 -6.10 -11.84
CA CYS A 92 1.83 -5.79 -12.07
C CYS A 92 1.02 -5.92 -10.78
N GLN A 93 1.20 -7.01 -10.04
CA GLN A 93 0.54 -7.22 -8.75
C GLN A 93 0.91 -6.15 -7.73
N LEU A 94 2.18 -5.77 -7.65
CA LEU A 94 2.66 -4.71 -6.76
C LEU A 94 1.98 -3.38 -7.06
N ARG A 95 1.95 -2.97 -8.32
CA ARG A 95 1.29 -1.72 -8.74
C ARG A 95 -0.18 -1.71 -8.39
N SER A 96 -0.90 -2.77 -8.76
CA SER A 96 -2.33 -2.90 -8.48
C SER A 96 -2.61 -2.86 -6.96
N THR A 97 -1.76 -3.51 -6.16
CA THR A 97 -1.88 -3.51 -4.69
C THR A 97 -1.62 -2.13 -4.10
N GLN A 98 -0.63 -1.39 -4.60
CA GLN A 98 -0.37 -0.01 -4.16
C GLN A 98 -1.54 0.93 -4.50
N GLU A 99 -2.13 0.80 -5.69
CA GLU A 99 -3.31 1.56 -6.08
C GLU A 99 -4.51 1.25 -5.17
N ARG A 100 -4.74 -0.01 -4.85
CA ARG A 100 -5.80 -0.41 -3.92
C ARG A 100 -5.54 0.09 -2.50
N ASN A 101 -4.30 0.08 -2.03
CA ASN A 101 -3.92 0.67 -0.75
C ASN A 101 -4.29 2.15 -0.68
N ASN A 102 -3.98 2.91 -1.71
CA ASN A 102 -4.36 4.33 -1.79
C ASN A 102 -5.87 4.50 -1.73
N TRP A 103 -6.62 3.69 -2.46
CA TRP A 103 -8.08 3.70 -2.42
C TRP A 103 -8.63 3.41 -1.01
N LEU A 104 -8.12 2.39 -0.32
CA LEU A 104 -8.53 2.05 1.04
C LEU A 104 -8.23 3.19 2.03
N GLN A 105 -7.07 3.82 1.90
CA GLN A 105 -6.67 4.95 2.74
C GLN A 105 -7.56 6.18 2.49
N GLU A 106 -7.96 6.45 1.26
CA GLU A 106 -8.90 7.52 0.94
C GLU A 106 -10.28 7.26 1.53
N ARG A 107 -10.79 6.03 1.42
CA ARG A 107 -12.07 5.65 2.06
C ARG A 107 -12.00 5.77 3.58
N LEU A 108 -10.88 5.37 4.19
CA LEU A 108 -10.66 5.54 5.62
C LEU A 108 -10.63 7.02 6.03
N ARG A 109 -9.98 7.87 5.24
CA ARG A 109 -9.96 9.33 5.46
C ARG A 109 -11.35 9.93 5.40
N GLU A 110 -12.15 9.54 4.41
CA GLU A 110 -13.55 9.96 4.30
C GLU A 110 -14.35 9.59 5.56
N CYS A 111 -14.23 8.35 6.02
CA CYS A 111 -14.91 7.88 7.23
C CYS A 111 -14.55 8.72 8.46
N LYS A 112 -13.30 9.16 8.56
CA LYS A 112 -12.81 9.96 9.70
C LYS A 112 -13.23 11.44 9.64
N THR A 113 -13.59 11.95 8.47
CA THR A 113 -13.85 13.38 8.25
C THR A 113 -15.32 13.65 7.97
N VAL A 114 -15.84 13.20 6.83
CA VAL A 114 -17.21 13.47 6.35
C VAL A 114 -18.16 12.31 6.56
N GLY A 115 -17.67 11.18 7.04
CA GLY A 115 -18.42 9.94 7.20
C GLY A 115 -18.19 8.96 6.05
N CYS A 116 -18.44 7.67 6.34
CA CYS A 116 -18.30 6.59 5.36
C CYS A 116 -19.41 6.69 4.30
N LYS A 117 -19.02 6.80 3.03
CA LYS A 117 -19.95 6.84 1.91
C LYS A 117 -20.15 5.45 1.34
N THR A 118 -21.32 4.86 1.59
CA THR A 118 -21.66 3.49 1.18
C THR A 118 -21.50 3.27 -0.33
N THR A 119 -21.89 4.23 -1.16
CA THR A 119 -21.79 4.14 -2.63
C THR A 119 -20.35 4.03 -3.13
N ARG A 120 -19.38 4.51 -2.39
CA ARG A 120 -17.97 4.47 -2.78
C ARG A 120 -17.25 3.19 -2.36
N LEU A 121 -17.88 2.36 -1.52
CA LEU A 121 -17.30 1.10 -1.05
C LEU A 121 -17.36 -0.01 -2.09
N SER A 122 -18.14 0.15 -3.15
CA SER A 122 -18.31 -0.81 -4.24
C SER A 122 -17.41 -0.55 -5.46
N GLU A 123 -16.62 0.52 -5.43
CA GLU A 123 -15.69 0.88 -6.50
C GLU A 123 -14.46 -0.02 -6.57
#